data_7eb9524845e5747f702313798e70cbdf
#
_entry.id   7eb9524845e5747f702313798e70cbdf
#
_cell.length_a   1.000
_cell.length_b   1.000
_cell.length_c   1.000
_cell.angle_alpha   90.00
_cell.angle_beta   90.00
_cell.angle_gamma   90.00
#
_symmetry.space_group_name_H-M   'P 1'
#
loop_
_entity.id
_entity.type
_entity.pdbx_description
1 polymer ?
#
loop_
_entity_poly.entity_id
_entity_poly.type
_entity_poly.pdbx_seq_one_letter_code
_entity_poly.pdbx_strand_id
1 'polypeptide(L)'
;MVGRAAQDGEFNGAGAFLAGLNKPKGPNGDEVTPGPKWLTIRSDVNDKFAQPDGAWIGSKGTPTHVTFAGPELKGATNVVIKGIDHRETAYSPKAFEVAYRFITGRAPATVAITPQDRIVLDGKATGLGLDNRPDGGNFSNNLPLAGASVEVYATDPASGERRGAAVHRKTVDADGRWGPFTAAPGTPYEFVIAAPGFATTHIYRSAFPRSSDLVNLRAERLLGTDQAVLAVVTLTRPRGYFTLPQDRISLDGAAPVGIVPGVGGVAQSKLIVKDTALRTVVGEFNGERVVGRAWPAVDNHLVLLEIHQ
;
A
#
# COMPACT_ATOMS: atom_id res chain seq x y z
N MET A 1 -10.82 -13.79 9.60
CA MET A 1 -11.94 -13.17 8.86
C MET A 1 -13.22 -13.99 9.01
N VAL A 2 -13.66 -14.23 10.22
CA VAL A 2 -14.67 -15.26 10.47
C VAL A 2 -16.08 -14.69 10.60
N GLY A 3 -16.26 -13.43 10.86
CA GLY A 3 -17.55 -12.89 11.25
C GLY A 3 -18.48 -12.39 10.13
N ARG A 4 -18.03 -12.34 8.86
CA ARG A 4 -18.84 -11.80 7.73
C ARG A 4 -18.78 -12.60 6.44
N ALA A 5 -18.03 -13.70 6.41
CA ALA A 5 -18.07 -14.57 5.26
C ALA A 5 -19.45 -15.25 5.18
N ALA A 6 -20.06 -15.30 4.00
CA ALA A 6 -21.24 -16.11 3.76
C ALA A 6 -20.99 -17.54 4.27
N GLN A 7 -22.05 -18.23 4.75
CA GLN A 7 -21.92 -19.57 5.31
C GLN A 7 -21.12 -20.53 4.41
N ASP A 8 -21.17 -20.33 3.10
CA ASP A 8 -20.48 -21.13 2.09
C ASP A 8 -19.20 -20.48 1.56
N GLY A 9 -18.79 -19.34 2.12
CA GLY A 9 -17.63 -18.59 1.66
C GLY A 9 -16.31 -19.25 2.04
N GLU A 10 -15.33 -19.21 1.14
CA GLU A 10 -13.98 -19.77 1.34
C GLU A 10 -13.27 -19.22 2.55
N PHE A 11 -13.61 -17.99 2.98
CA PHE A 11 -13.06 -17.34 4.18
C PHE A 11 -13.87 -17.57 5.45
N ASN A 12 -14.89 -18.42 5.42
CA ASN A 12 -15.61 -18.80 6.62
C ASN A 12 -14.79 -19.81 7.44
N GLY A 13 -14.33 -19.42 8.63
CA GLY A 13 -13.49 -20.28 9.50
C GLY A 13 -14.14 -21.60 9.91
N ALA A 14 -15.49 -21.66 9.93
CA ALA A 14 -16.26 -22.87 10.16
C ALA A 14 -16.70 -23.56 8.84
N GLY A 15 -16.37 -23.00 7.70
CA GLY A 15 -16.78 -23.51 6.39
C GLY A 15 -16.01 -24.76 5.96
N ALA A 16 -16.62 -25.56 5.09
CA ALA A 16 -16.05 -26.81 4.59
C ALA A 16 -14.69 -26.62 3.89
N PHE A 17 -14.49 -25.48 3.21
CA PHE A 17 -13.23 -25.17 2.53
C PHE A 17 -12.07 -25.04 3.53
N LEU A 18 -12.17 -24.16 4.53
CA LEU A 18 -11.12 -23.99 5.53
C LEU A 18 -10.97 -25.24 6.43
N ALA A 19 -12.06 -25.91 6.79
CA ALA A 19 -11.99 -27.19 7.48
C ALA A 19 -11.24 -28.25 6.65
N GLY A 20 -11.43 -28.26 5.33
CA GLY A 20 -10.70 -29.12 4.41
C GLY A 20 -9.21 -28.76 4.31
N LEU A 21 -8.88 -27.48 4.25
CA LEU A 21 -7.49 -27.01 4.24
C LEU A 21 -6.73 -27.37 5.52
N ASN A 22 -7.41 -27.34 6.66
CA ASN A 22 -6.81 -27.62 7.97
C ASN A 22 -6.84 -29.10 8.36
N LYS A 23 -7.32 -29.98 7.48
CA LYS A 23 -7.23 -31.43 7.76
C LYS A 23 -5.78 -31.88 7.81
N PRO A 24 -5.45 -32.85 8.69
CA PRO A 24 -4.13 -33.48 8.70
C PRO A 24 -3.79 -34.05 7.32
N LYS A 25 -2.57 -33.77 6.84
CA LYS A 25 -2.04 -34.21 5.55
C LYS A 25 -0.84 -35.13 5.68
N GLY A 26 -0.23 -35.16 6.86
CA GLY A 26 0.93 -35.98 7.16
C GLY A 26 0.65 -37.04 8.20
N PRO A 27 1.52 -38.07 8.33
CA PRO A 27 1.36 -39.19 9.28
C PRO A 27 1.38 -38.75 10.74
N ASN A 28 2.00 -37.60 11.04
CA ASN A 28 2.11 -37.04 12.41
C ASN A 28 0.97 -36.07 12.75
N GLY A 29 -0.07 -35.98 11.93
CA GLY A 29 -1.13 -35.02 12.09
C GLY A 29 -0.77 -33.62 11.61
N ASP A 30 0.29 -33.50 10.80
CA ASP A 30 0.69 -32.22 10.18
C ASP A 30 -0.40 -31.71 9.25
N GLU A 31 -0.67 -30.41 9.33
CA GLU A 31 -1.65 -29.69 8.50
C GLU A 31 -1.04 -29.17 7.19
N VAL A 32 0.26 -29.31 7.03
CA VAL A 32 1.02 -28.95 5.83
C VAL A 32 1.18 -30.13 4.89
N THR A 33 1.23 -29.85 3.59
CA THR A 33 1.52 -30.88 2.57
C THR A 33 2.96 -31.36 2.73
N PRO A 34 3.21 -32.68 2.78
CA PRO A 34 4.54 -33.25 2.84
C PRO A 34 5.41 -32.82 1.65
N GLY A 35 6.71 -32.70 1.88
CA GLY A 35 7.73 -32.34 0.87
C GLY A 35 8.35 -30.97 1.11
N PRO A 36 7.69 -29.85 0.78
CA PRO A 36 8.27 -28.53 1.03
C PRO A 36 8.28 -28.18 2.51
N LYS A 37 9.27 -27.37 2.90
CA LYS A 37 9.24 -26.69 4.21
C LYS A 37 8.24 -25.56 4.16
N TRP A 38 7.54 -25.34 5.27
CA TRP A 38 6.51 -24.30 5.38
C TRP A 38 6.91 -23.29 6.45
N LEU A 39 6.67 -22.01 6.14
CA LEU A 39 6.83 -20.88 7.06
C LEU A 39 5.53 -20.09 7.12
N THR A 40 5.05 -19.81 8.31
CA THR A 40 4.01 -18.81 8.53
C THR A 40 4.60 -17.60 9.27
N ILE A 41 4.27 -16.41 8.80
CA ILE A 41 4.60 -15.16 9.47
C ILE A 41 3.29 -14.46 9.81
N ARG A 42 3.11 -14.11 11.07
CA ARG A 42 1.98 -13.32 11.54
C ARG A 42 2.45 -12.16 12.40
N SER A 43 1.66 -11.11 12.41
CA SER A 43 1.83 -9.99 13.32
C SER A 43 1.18 -10.30 14.68
N ASP A 44 1.27 -9.34 15.56
CA ASP A 44 0.66 -9.38 16.88
C ASP A 44 -0.59 -8.48 16.97
N VAL A 45 -0.72 -7.75 18.06
CA VAL A 45 -1.84 -6.84 18.35
C VAL A 45 -2.08 -5.74 17.32
N ASN A 46 -1.13 -5.47 16.42
CA ASN A 46 -1.29 -4.47 15.36
C ASN A 46 -1.98 -4.99 14.10
N ASP A 47 -2.29 -6.26 14.03
CA ASP A 47 -3.04 -6.82 12.91
C ASP A 47 -4.54 -6.56 13.09
N LYS A 48 -5.11 -5.69 12.25
CA LYS A 48 -6.56 -5.41 12.28
C LYS A 48 -7.42 -6.63 11.96
N PHE A 49 -6.86 -7.62 11.29
CA PHE A 49 -7.58 -8.85 10.93
C PHE A 49 -7.51 -9.92 12.03
N ALA A 50 -6.67 -9.72 13.05
CA ALA A 50 -6.50 -10.61 14.18
C ALA A 50 -7.00 -9.97 15.50
N GLN A 51 -8.15 -9.30 15.46
CA GLN A 51 -8.77 -8.69 16.64
C GLN A 51 -9.84 -9.62 17.21
N PRO A 52 -9.62 -10.20 18.40
CA PRO A 52 -10.51 -11.22 18.96
C PRO A 52 -11.94 -10.77 19.21
N ASP A 53 -12.12 -9.47 19.47
CA ASP A 53 -13.40 -8.83 19.75
C ASP A 53 -14.20 -8.38 18.52
N GLY A 54 -13.65 -8.61 17.32
CA GLY A 54 -14.28 -8.21 16.06
C GLY A 54 -14.28 -6.70 15.80
N ALA A 55 -13.48 -5.91 16.52
CA ALA A 55 -13.50 -4.44 16.44
C ALA A 55 -13.28 -3.89 15.03
N TRP A 56 -12.50 -4.57 14.20
CA TRP A 56 -12.12 -4.12 12.86
C TRP A 56 -12.73 -4.96 11.73
N ILE A 57 -12.92 -6.25 11.98
CA ILE A 57 -13.49 -7.18 11.01
C ILE A 57 -14.63 -7.93 11.71
N GLY A 58 -15.84 -7.65 11.33
CA GLY A 58 -17.02 -8.19 11.98
C GLY A 58 -17.82 -7.12 12.72
N SER A 59 -18.46 -7.48 13.80
CA SER A 59 -19.21 -6.59 14.69
C SER A 59 -18.46 -6.45 16.00
N LYS A 60 -18.25 -5.20 16.44
CA LYS A 60 -17.58 -4.93 17.73
C LYS A 60 -18.27 -5.70 18.88
N GLY A 61 -17.47 -6.35 19.70
CA GLY A 61 -17.96 -7.18 20.80
C GLY A 61 -18.42 -8.58 20.39
N THR A 62 -18.36 -8.93 19.10
CA THR A 62 -18.67 -10.27 18.61
C THR A 62 -17.36 -11.03 18.42
N PRO A 63 -17.15 -12.19 19.11
CA PRO A 63 -15.94 -12.97 18.96
C PRO A 63 -15.70 -13.39 17.51
N THR A 64 -14.50 -13.13 17.00
CA THR A 64 -14.07 -13.57 15.67
C THR A 64 -13.37 -14.92 15.69
N HIS A 65 -12.97 -15.38 16.86
CA HIS A 65 -12.11 -16.54 17.07
C HIS A 65 -10.71 -16.42 16.41
N VAL A 66 -10.36 -15.25 15.92
CA VAL A 66 -9.02 -14.92 15.42
C VAL A 66 -8.26 -14.23 16.53
N THR A 67 -7.17 -14.82 17.00
CA THR A 67 -6.35 -14.26 18.08
C THR A 67 -4.92 -14.02 17.63
N PHE A 68 -4.18 -13.21 18.36
CA PHE A 68 -2.75 -12.96 18.11
C PHE A 68 -1.92 -14.22 18.32
N ALA A 69 -2.30 -15.02 19.31
CA ALA A 69 -1.69 -16.31 19.58
C ALA A 69 -2.20 -17.41 18.68
N GLY A 70 -3.31 -17.20 17.96
CA GLY A 70 -4.08 -18.06 17.06
C GLY A 70 -3.62 -19.50 16.95
N PRO A 71 -4.29 -20.42 16.34
CA PRO A 71 -3.71 -21.74 16.15
C PRO A 71 -2.46 -21.66 15.29
N GLU A 72 -1.42 -22.40 15.64
CA GLU A 72 -0.26 -22.59 14.81
C GLU A 72 -0.56 -23.63 13.72
N LEU A 73 -0.01 -23.43 12.52
CA LEU A 73 -0.09 -24.42 11.46
C LEU A 73 0.85 -25.57 11.78
N LYS A 74 0.31 -26.74 12.11
CA LYS A 74 1.11 -27.92 12.49
C LYS A 74 1.98 -28.38 11.32
N GLY A 75 3.25 -28.65 11.62
CA GLY A 75 4.24 -29.04 10.62
C GLY A 75 4.93 -27.87 9.91
N ALA A 76 4.55 -26.62 10.23
CA ALA A 76 5.21 -25.42 9.75
C ALA A 76 6.14 -24.81 10.80
N THR A 77 7.11 -24.00 10.35
CA THR A 77 7.79 -23.03 11.22
C THR A 77 6.85 -21.84 11.41
N ASN A 78 6.40 -21.60 12.64
CA ASN A 78 5.45 -20.53 12.95
C ASN A 78 6.20 -19.38 13.64
N VAL A 79 6.11 -18.17 13.10
CA VAL A 79 6.79 -16.98 13.62
C VAL A 79 5.79 -15.85 13.83
N VAL A 80 5.84 -15.24 15.02
CA VAL A 80 5.11 -14.02 15.36
C VAL A 80 6.10 -12.86 15.40
N ILE A 81 5.87 -11.81 14.61
CA ILE A 81 6.69 -10.60 14.59
C ILE A 81 5.94 -9.48 15.31
N LYS A 82 6.52 -9.01 16.41
CA LYS A 82 5.91 -7.95 17.22
C LYS A 82 6.05 -6.57 16.59
N GLY A 83 5.03 -5.74 16.74
CA GLY A 83 5.04 -4.33 16.39
C GLY A 83 4.96 -4.04 14.90
N ILE A 84 4.48 -4.98 14.09
CA ILE A 84 4.21 -4.78 12.65
C ILE A 84 2.71 -4.94 12.37
N ASP A 85 2.24 -4.29 11.30
CA ASP A 85 0.86 -4.46 10.84
C ASP A 85 0.69 -5.68 9.93
N HIS A 86 -0.55 -5.95 9.52
CA HIS A 86 -0.87 -7.07 8.64
C HIS A 86 -0.10 -7.07 7.31
N ARG A 87 0.10 -5.91 6.70
CA ARG A 87 0.80 -5.79 5.42
C ARG A 87 2.31 -5.91 5.58
N GLU A 88 2.84 -5.41 6.68
CA GLU A 88 4.28 -5.47 7.00
C GLU A 88 4.80 -6.89 7.21
N THR A 89 3.93 -7.87 7.43
CA THR A 89 4.32 -9.29 7.44
C THR A 89 4.93 -9.75 6.11
N ALA A 90 4.65 -9.06 5.01
CA ALA A 90 5.13 -9.42 3.69
C ALA A 90 6.43 -8.70 3.28
N TYR A 91 6.70 -7.50 3.81
CA TYR A 91 7.79 -6.68 3.26
C TYR A 91 8.66 -5.95 4.29
N SER A 92 8.30 -5.97 5.58
CA SER A 92 9.13 -5.30 6.58
C SER A 92 10.53 -5.93 6.68
N PRO A 93 11.55 -5.17 7.11
CA PRO A 93 12.91 -5.72 7.32
C PRO A 93 12.91 -6.93 8.25
N LYS A 94 12.05 -6.95 9.28
CA LYS A 94 11.90 -8.08 10.20
C LYS A 94 11.33 -9.32 9.50
N ALA A 95 10.31 -9.15 8.66
CA ALA A 95 9.73 -10.25 7.89
C ALA A 95 10.72 -10.78 6.84
N PHE A 96 11.46 -9.89 6.18
CA PHE A 96 12.53 -10.27 5.26
C PHE A 96 13.61 -11.12 5.96
N GLU A 97 14.08 -10.72 7.13
CA GLU A 97 15.09 -11.49 7.89
C GLU A 97 14.61 -12.89 8.20
N VAL A 98 13.36 -13.04 8.67
CA VAL A 98 12.74 -14.34 8.96
C VAL A 98 12.66 -15.20 7.70
N ALA A 99 12.12 -14.66 6.62
CA ALA A 99 11.99 -15.40 5.36
C ALA A 99 13.34 -15.79 4.77
N TYR A 100 14.31 -14.87 4.77
CA TYR A 100 15.67 -15.12 4.28
C TYR A 100 16.36 -16.24 5.06
N ARG A 101 16.28 -16.18 6.41
CA ARG A 101 16.83 -17.23 7.27
C ARG A 101 16.18 -18.59 7.04
N PHE A 102 14.88 -18.61 6.87
CA PHE A 102 14.13 -19.83 6.58
C PHE A 102 14.55 -20.47 5.24
N ILE A 103 14.71 -19.66 4.20
CA ILE A 103 15.06 -20.13 2.85
C ILE A 103 16.54 -20.55 2.78
N THR A 104 17.45 -19.77 3.37
CA THR A 104 18.89 -19.93 3.16
C THR A 104 19.61 -20.63 4.32
N GLY A 105 18.96 -20.80 5.47
CA GLY A 105 19.55 -21.33 6.71
C GLY A 105 20.46 -20.36 7.44
N ARG A 106 20.62 -19.11 6.97
CA ARG A 106 21.51 -18.10 7.57
C ARG A 106 20.85 -16.72 7.62
N ALA A 107 21.33 -15.85 8.52
CA ALA A 107 20.88 -14.46 8.55
C ALA A 107 21.33 -13.71 7.27
N PRO A 108 20.56 -12.72 6.79
CA PRO A 108 21.04 -11.81 5.76
C PRO A 108 22.22 -10.99 6.30
N ALA A 109 23.14 -10.59 5.42
CA ALA A 109 24.28 -9.75 5.79
C ALA A 109 23.81 -8.35 6.26
N THR A 110 22.70 -7.88 5.71
CA THR A 110 22.04 -6.62 6.09
C THR A 110 20.56 -6.69 5.74
N VAL A 111 19.75 -5.96 6.48
CA VAL A 111 18.34 -5.65 6.13
C VAL A 111 18.19 -4.21 5.65
N ALA A 112 19.27 -3.43 5.66
CA ALA A 112 19.26 -2.06 5.16
C ALA A 112 19.17 -2.03 3.63
N ILE A 113 18.44 -1.06 3.11
CA ILE A 113 18.39 -0.79 1.67
C ILE A 113 19.72 -0.17 1.26
N THR A 114 20.47 -0.85 0.38
CA THR A 114 21.71 -0.32 -0.18
C THR A 114 21.37 0.61 -1.35
N PRO A 115 21.73 1.90 -1.27
CA PRO A 115 21.54 2.83 -2.37
C PRO A 115 22.30 2.40 -3.63
N GLN A 116 21.78 2.77 -4.80
CA GLN A 116 22.38 2.53 -6.11
C GLN A 116 22.67 3.86 -6.81
N ASP A 117 23.81 3.91 -7.54
CA ASP A 117 24.17 5.09 -8.34
C ASP A 117 23.35 5.17 -9.65
N ARG A 118 22.94 4.03 -10.17
CA ARG A 118 22.04 3.94 -11.32
C ARG A 118 20.71 3.33 -10.88
N ILE A 119 19.65 4.11 -10.99
CA ILE A 119 18.31 3.75 -10.54
C ILE A 119 17.40 3.63 -11.75
N VAL A 120 16.85 2.45 -11.99
CA VAL A 120 15.86 2.21 -13.06
C VAL A 120 14.53 1.88 -12.38
N LEU A 121 13.52 2.64 -12.73
CA LEU A 121 12.16 2.51 -12.20
C LEU A 121 11.21 2.03 -13.30
N ASP A 122 10.35 1.10 -12.94
CA ASP A 122 9.28 0.60 -13.77
C ASP A 122 8.12 0.09 -12.91
N GLY A 123 6.99 -0.19 -13.52
CA GLY A 123 5.80 -0.70 -12.84
C GLY A 123 4.58 -0.62 -13.75
N LYS A 124 3.41 -0.88 -13.17
CA LYS A 124 2.14 -0.80 -13.89
C LYS A 124 1.41 0.51 -13.59
N ALA A 125 0.79 1.08 -14.62
CA ALA A 125 -0.26 2.07 -14.48
C ALA A 125 -1.61 1.35 -14.48
N THR A 126 -2.41 1.58 -13.44
CA THR A 126 -3.71 0.97 -13.19
C THR A 126 -4.77 2.06 -12.94
N GLY A 127 -6.04 1.70 -12.89
CA GLY A 127 -7.13 2.64 -12.61
C GLY A 127 -8.01 2.16 -11.45
N LEU A 128 -8.42 3.06 -10.58
CA LEU A 128 -9.40 2.76 -9.54
C LEU A 128 -10.76 2.41 -10.16
N GLY A 129 -11.32 1.26 -9.75
CA GLY A 129 -12.59 0.76 -10.27
C GLY A 129 -12.54 0.27 -11.71
N LEU A 130 -11.34 0.04 -12.27
CA LEU A 130 -11.19 -0.61 -13.55
C LEU A 130 -11.44 -2.10 -13.37
N ASP A 131 -12.60 -2.58 -13.75
CA ASP A 131 -12.97 -4.00 -13.79
C ASP A 131 -14.02 -4.25 -14.88
N ASN A 132 -14.38 -5.52 -15.07
CA ASN A 132 -15.34 -5.94 -16.10
C ASN A 132 -16.80 -5.87 -15.64
N ARG A 133 -17.08 -5.31 -14.45
CA ARG A 133 -18.43 -5.17 -13.92
C ARG A 133 -19.11 -3.94 -14.50
N PRO A 134 -20.42 -4.00 -14.81
CA PRO A 134 -21.14 -2.89 -15.41
C PRO A 134 -21.15 -1.61 -14.56
N ASP A 135 -21.07 -1.75 -13.23
CA ASP A 135 -21.08 -0.64 -12.29
C ASP A 135 -19.71 0.02 -12.10
N GLY A 136 -18.66 -0.54 -12.73
CA GLY A 136 -17.29 -0.02 -12.68
C GLY A 136 -16.66 0.02 -11.29
N GLY A 137 -17.38 -0.25 -10.23
CA GLY A 137 -16.96 -0.35 -8.83
C GLY A 137 -15.89 0.64 -8.35
N ASN A 138 -15.61 0.63 -7.06
CA ASN A 138 -14.45 1.33 -6.44
C ASN A 138 -13.37 0.34 -6.02
N PHE A 139 -13.21 -0.72 -6.79
CA PHE A 139 -12.30 -1.79 -6.45
C PHE A 139 -10.89 -1.51 -6.98
N SER A 140 -9.89 -1.64 -6.12
CA SER A 140 -8.48 -1.59 -6.52
C SER A 140 -8.06 -2.93 -7.09
N ASN A 141 -7.59 -2.93 -8.32
CA ASN A 141 -7.01 -4.11 -8.96
C ASN A 141 -5.72 -3.73 -9.70
N ASN A 142 -5.08 -4.70 -10.31
CA ASN A 142 -3.86 -4.51 -11.09
C ASN A 142 -4.11 -4.61 -12.61
N LEU A 143 -5.34 -4.37 -13.05
CA LEU A 143 -5.64 -4.35 -14.48
C LEU A 143 -4.95 -3.15 -15.14
N PRO A 144 -4.29 -3.35 -16.28
CA PRO A 144 -3.63 -2.29 -17.03
C PRO A 144 -4.59 -1.17 -17.43
N LEU A 145 -4.18 0.08 -17.26
CA LEU A 145 -4.88 1.25 -17.80
C LEU A 145 -4.27 1.61 -19.14
N ALA A 146 -4.51 0.76 -20.15
CA ALA A 146 -4.01 0.96 -21.50
C ALA A 146 -4.53 2.27 -22.09
N GLY A 147 -3.67 3.00 -22.84
CA GLY A 147 -3.96 4.29 -23.41
C GLY A 147 -3.79 5.48 -22.46
N ALA A 148 -3.54 5.25 -21.18
CA ALA A 148 -3.20 6.32 -20.25
C ALA A 148 -1.88 7.00 -20.64
N SER A 149 -1.79 8.31 -20.44
CA SER A 149 -0.54 9.06 -20.52
C SER A 149 0.13 9.06 -19.16
N VAL A 150 1.40 8.72 -19.09
CA VAL A 150 2.25 8.88 -17.91
C VAL A 150 3.38 9.84 -18.21
N GLU A 151 3.52 10.85 -17.36
CA GLU A 151 4.63 11.80 -17.39
C GLU A 151 5.35 11.79 -16.03
N VAL A 152 6.68 11.93 -16.04
CA VAL A 152 7.49 12.01 -14.82
C VAL A 152 8.24 13.35 -14.82
N TYR A 153 8.16 14.05 -13.69
CA TYR A 153 8.85 15.31 -13.47
C TYR A 153 9.76 15.22 -12.27
N ALA A 154 11.00 15.67 -12.40
CA ALA A 154 11.83 15.94 -11.23
C ALA A 154 11.25 17.14 -10.47
N THR A 155 11.18 17.04 -9.13
CA THR A 155 10.60 18.10 -8.31
C THR A 155 11.62 18.69 -7.33
N ASP A 156 11.34 19.89 -6.88
CA ASP A 156 12.09 20.54 -5.83
C ASP A 156 11.72 19.92 -4.47
N PRO A 157 12.68 19.47 -3.66
CA PRO A 157 12.41 18.79 -2.39
C PRO A 157 11.81 19.70 -1.30
N ALA A 158 11.90 21.02 -1.46
CA ALA A 158 11.35 21.96 -0.51
C ALA A 158 9.95 22.46 -0.88
N SER A 159 9.69 22.65 -2.19
CA SER A 159 8.43 23.25 -2.67
C SER A 159 7.52 22.28 -3.41
N GLY A 160 8.02 21.14 -3.91
CA GLY A 160 7.29 20.23 -4.78
C GLY A 160 7.10 20.75 -6.21
N GLU A 161 7.71 21.87 -6.56
CA GLU A 161 7.65 22.46 -7.91
C GLU A 161 8.44 21.62 -8.92
N ARG A 162 7.94 21.54 -10.14
CA ARG A 162 8.62 20.87 -11.23
C ARG A 162 9.90 21.60 -11.62
N ARG A 163 10.99 20.86 -11.75
CA ARG A 163 12.29 21.37 -12.20
C ARG A 163 12.42 21.26 -13.72
N GLY A 164 11.52 21.90 -14.46
CA GLY A 164 11.54 21.90 -15.91
C GLY A 164 10.55 20.95 -16.57
N ALA A 165 10.86 20.51 -17.79
CA ALA A 165 10.02 19.63 -18.59
C ALA A 165 10.00 18.20 -18.03
N ALA A 166 9.00 17.40 -18.45
CA ALA A 166 8.94 15.99 -18.11
C ALA A 166 10.22 15.27 -18.57
N VAL A 167 10.83 14.54 -17.64
CA VAL A 167 12.05 13.74 -17.86
C VAL A 167 11.75 12.36 -18.43
N HIS A 168 10.47 11.95 -18.40
CA HIS A 168 9.97 10.72 -19.01
C HIS A 168 8.53 10.92 -19.45
N ARG A 169 8.17 10.33 -20.59
CA ARG A 169 6.80 10.29 -21.11
C ARG A 169 6.54 8.95 -21.77
N LYS A 170 5.37 8.38 -21.49
CA LYS A 170 4.92 7.16 -22.14
C LYS A 170 3.40 7.10 -22.22
N THR A 171 2.88 6.63 -23.35
CA THR A 171 1.52 6.09 -23.43
C THR A 171 1.56 4.64 -23.01
N VAL A 172 0.71 4.26 -22.08
CA VAL A 172 0.67 2.93 -21.48
C VAL A 172 0.09 1.94 -22.47
N ASP A 173 0.83 0.87 -22.73
CA ASP A 173 0.42 -0.23 -23.60
C ASP A 173 -0.52 -1.23 -22.88
N ALA A 174 -0.92 -2.30 -23.59
CA ALA A 174 -1.82 -3.32 -23.06
C ALA A 174 -1.27 -4.09 -21.86
N ASP A 175 0.06 -4.14 -21.69
CA ASP A 175 0.73 -4.76 -20.54
C ASP A 175 0.70 -3.87 -19.29
N GLY A 176 0.29 -2.62 -19.44
CA GLY A 176 0.19 -1.62 -18.37
C GLY A 176 1.49 -0.98 -17.95
N ARG A 177 2.63 -1.30 -18.56
CA ARG A 177 3.94 -0.79 -18.11
C ARG A 177 4.16 0.65 -18.53
N TRP A 178 4.58 1.48 -17.57
CA TRP A 178 4.86 2.90 -17.77
C TRP A 178 6.36 3.22 -17.91
N GLY A 179 7.24 2.33 -17.46
CA GLY A 179 8.69 2.47 -17.57
C GLY A 179 9.27 1.75 -18.82
N PRO A 180 10.60 1.48 -18.86
CA PRO A 180 11.58 1.87 -17.84
C PRO A 180 11.96 3.35 -17.85
N PHE A 181 12.25 3.91 -16.68
CA PHE A 181 12.71 5.28 -16.49
C PHE A 181 13.99 5.29 -15.64
N THR A 182 15.03 6.00 -16.08
CA THR A 182 16.27 6.16 -15.31
C THR A 182 16.15 7.40 -14.42
N ALA A 183 16.07 7.17 -13.11
CA ALA A 183 15.97 8.21 -12.10
C ALA A 183 17.35 8.65 -11.61
N ALA A 184 17.48 9.95 -11.29
CA ALA A 184 18.68 10.49 -10.66
C ALA A 184 18.63 10.22 -9.13
N PRO A 185 19.74 9.77 -8.51
CA PRO A 185 19.82 9.60 -7.07
C PRO A 185 19.47 10.88 -6.30
N GLY A 186 18.79 10.73 -5.17
CA GLY A 186 18.42 11.86 -4.30
C GLY A 186 17.35 12.81 -4.85
N THR A 187 16.79 12.53 -6.03
CA THR A 187 15.78 13.38 -6.66
C THR A 187 14.39 12.87 -6.39
N PRO A 188 13.50 13.67 -5.80
CA PRO A 188 12.07 13.35 -5.68
C PRO A 188 11.37 13.57 -7.03
N TYR A 189 10.28 12.86 -7.24
CA TYR A 189 9.55 12.88 -8.49
C TYR A 189 8.04 13.04 -8.31
N GLU A 190 7.43 13.73 -9.28
CA GLU A 190 6.00 13.71 -9.53
C GLU A 190 5.73 12.80 -10.73
N PHE A 191 4.85 11.83 -10.55
CA PHE A 191 4.30 10.99 -11.61
C PHE A 191 2.89 11.48 -11.90
N VAL A 192 2.61 11.79 -13.15
CA VAL A 192 1.29 12.27 -13.58
C VAL A 192 0.64 11.22 -14.45
N ILE A 193 -0.55 10.79 -14.12
CA ILE A 193 -1.37 9.89 -14.92
C ILE A 193 -2.57 10.65 -15.43
N ALA A 194 -2.79 10.65 -16.73
CA ALA A 194 -4.00 11.17 -17.35
C ALA A 194 -4.66 10.10 -18.22
N ALA A 195 -5.94 9.83 -17.98
CA ALA A 195 -6.73 8.88 -18.75
C ALA A 195 -8.21 9.29 -18.77
N PRO A 196 -8.96 8.97 -19.84
CA PRO A 196 -10.39 9.22 -19.89
C PRO A 196 -11.13 8.57 -18.70
N GLY A 197 -12.05 9.31 -18.07
CA GLY A 197 -12.84 8.83 -16.95
C GLY A 197 -12.15 8.85 -15.58
N PHE A 198 -10.92 9.37 -15.51
CA PHE A 198 -10.16 9.57 -14.28
C PHE A 198 -9.83 11.05 -14.07
N ALA A 199 -9.52 11.42 -12.85
CA ALA A 199 -8.85 12.68 -12.57
C ALA A 199 -7.39 12.61 -13.04
N THR A 200 -6.83 13.71 -13.49
CA THR A 200 -5.37 13.82 -13.65
C THR A 200 -4.75 13.61 -12.28
N THR A 201 -4.11 12.47 -12.10
CA THR A 201 -3.59 12.04 -10.80
C THR A 201 -2.12 12.38 -10.69
N HIS A 202 -1.78 13.23 -9.74
CA HIS A 202 -0.43 13.66 -9.42
C HIS A 202 0.10 12.87 -8.23
N ILE A 203 1.07 11.98 -8.46
CA ILE A 203 1.65 11.12 -7.42
C ILE A 203 3.05 11.63 -7.10
N TYR A 204 3.21 12.22 -5.93
CA TYR A 204 4.50 12.67 -5.44
C TYR A 204 5.15 11.58 -4.59
N ARG A 205 6.44 11.35 -4.81
CA ARG A 205 7.24 10.40 -4.04
C ARG A 205 8.59 10.98 -3.67
N SER A 206 9.10 10.60 -2.52
CA SER A 206 10.47 10.86 -2.10
C SER A 206 11.46 10.20 -3.06
N ALA A 207 12.74 10.57 -2.97
CA ALA A 207 13.79 10.00 -3.80
C ALA A 207 13.92 8.49 -3.63
N PHE A 208 14.00 7.77 -4.74
CA PHE A 208 14.21 6.32 -4.71
C PHE A 208 15.66 5.98 -4.39
N PRO A 209 15.90 5.09 -3.42
CA PRO A 209 17.26 4.69 -3.08
C PRO A 209 17.85 3.69 -4.07
N ARG A 210 17.00 2.96 -4.82
CA ARG A 210 17.42 1.88 -5.71
C ARG A 210 16.38 1.60 -6.80
N SER A 211 16.79 0.80 -7.77
CA SER A 211 15.92 0.32 -8.86
C SER A 211 14.74 -0.49 -8.33
N SER A 212 13.59 -0.37 -9.00
CA SER A 212 12.38 -1.13 -8.71
C SER A 212 11.52 -1.26 -9.96
N ASP A 213 10.97 -2.44 -10.20
CA ASP A 213 9.97 -2.74 -11.24
C ASP A 213 8.54 -2.82 -10.68
N LEU A 214 8.38 -2.45 -9.40
CA LEU A 214 7.11 -2.45 -8.66
C LEU A 214 6.65 -1.03 -8.28
N VAL A 215 7.06 -0.01 -9.04
CA VAL A 215 6.58 1.36 -8.89
C VAL A 215 5.22 1.48 -9.59
N ASN A 216 4.20 0.89 -8.97
CA ASN A 216 2.86 0.92 -9.51
C ASN A 216 2.23 2.29 -9.31
N LEU A 217 1.58 2.80 -10.34
CA LEU A 217 0.88 4.07 -10.38
C LEU A 217 -0.61 3.79 -10.57
N ARG A 218 -1.46 4.49 -9.83
CA ARG A 218 -2.91 4.29 -9.95
C ARG A 218 -3.61 5.61 -10.23
N ALA A 219 -4.34 5.67 -11.34
CA ALA A 219 -5.25 6.75 -11.62
C ALA A 219 -6.48 6.67 -10.70
N GLU A 220 -6.86 7.82 -10.15
CA GLU A 220 -7.95 7.94 -9.18
C GLU A 220 -9.10 8.76 -9.77
N ARG A 221 -10.25 8.76 -9.09
CA ARG A 221 -11.40 9.59 -9.42
C ARG A 221 -11.69 10.57 -8.30
N LEU A 222 -12.03 11.80 -8.66
CA LEU A 222 -12.65 12.73 -7.71
C LEU A 222 -14.10 12.32 -7.45
N LEU A 223 -14.47 12.23 -6.17
CA LEU A 223 -15.87 12.10 -5.79
C LEU A 223 -16.59 13.43 -6.10
N GLY A 224 -17.89 13.37 -6.39
CA GLY A 224 -18.63 14.56 -6.80
C GLY A 224 -18.53 15.75 -5.83
N THR A 225 -18.49 15.50 -4.53
CA THR A 225 -18.28 16.52 -3.49
C THR A 225 -16.87 17.13 -3.50
N ASP A 226 -15.88 16.40 -3.95
CA ASP A 226 -14.49 16.82 -3.99
C ASP A 226 -14.18 17.71 -5.21
N GLN A 227 -15.03 17.71 -6.24
CA GLN A 227 -14.86 18.59 -7.41
C GLN A 227 -15.15 20.06 -7.10
N ALA A 228 -15.86 20.34 -6.02
CA ALA A 228 -16.25 21.70 -5.62
C ALA A 228 -15.25 22.38 -4.67
N VAL A 229 -14.14 21.72 -4.32
CA VAL A 229 -13.09 22.27 -3.43
C VAL A 229 -11.88 22.75 -4.21
N LEU A 230 -11.01 23.54 -3.57
CA LEU A 230 -9.82 24.08 -4.24
C LEU A 230 -8.86 22.98 -4.65
N ALA A 231 -8.50 22.09 -3.74
CA ALA A 231 -7.69 20.92 -4.07
C ALA A 231 -7.95 19.77 -3.08
N VAL A 232 -7.72 18.55 -3.56
CA VAL A 232 -7.75 17.31 -2.76
C VAL A 232 -6.37 16.69 -2.74
N VAL A 233 -5.84 16.49 -1.53
CA VAL A 233 -4.55 15.87 -1.30
C VAL A 233 -4.74 14.66 -0.40
N THR A 234 -4.22 13.52 -0.81
CA THR A 234 -4.28 12.28 -0.02
C THR A 234 -2.87 11.83 0.33
N LEU A 235 -2.59 11.74 1.63
CA LEU A 235 -1.42 11.01 2.12
C LEU A 235 -1.76 9.51 2.07
N THR A 236 -0.93 8.72 1.42
CA THR A 236 -1.17 7.28 1.26
C THR A 236 0.07 6.44 1.53
N ARG A 237 -0.14 5.29 2.18
CA ARG A 237 0.88 4.26 2.43
C ARG A 237 0.42 2.95 1.78
N PRO A 238 0.73 2.70 0.51
CA PRO A 238 0.18 1.57 -0.25
C PRO A 238 0.54 0.20 0.31
N ARG A 239 1.69 0.10 0.98
CA ARG A 239 2.24 -1.17 1.49
C ARG A 239 2.03 -1.40 2.98
N GLY A 240 1.46 -0.43 3.71
CA GLY A 240 1.27 -0.52 5.16
C GLY A 240 0.00 0.18 5.62
N TYR A 241 -0.16 0.25 6.93
CA TYR A 241 -1.18 1.05 7.60
C TYR A 241 -0.51 2.14 8.41
N PHE A 242 -1.27 3.18 8.72
CA PHE A 242 -0.90 4.18 9.70
C PHE A 242 -1.36 3.71 11.08
N THR A 243 -0.45 3.67 12.05
CA THR A 243 -0.71 3.12 13.39
C THR A 243 -0.27 4.11 14.46
N LEU A 244 -1.21 4.77 15.11
CA LEU A 244 -0.92 5.67 16.22
C LEU A 244 -1.01 4.92 17.57
N PRO A 245 -0.13 5.20 18.54
CA PRO A 245 0.94 6.23 18.54
C PRO A 245 2.30 5.71 18.04
N GLN A 246 2.38 4.53 17.44
CA GLN A 246 3.65 3.93 17.01
C GLN A 246 4.32 4.72 15.88
N ASP A 247 3.51 5.22 14.94
CA ASP A 247 3.98 6.02 13.82
C ASP A 247 3.98 7.52 14.15
N ARG A 248 4.95 8.22 13.59
CA ARG A 248 4.99 9.69 13.56
C ARG A 248 4.47 10.13 12.20
N ILE A 249 3.29 10.73 12.19
CA ILE A 249 2.59 11.05 10.94
C ILE A 249 2.14 12.50 10.97
N SER A 250 2.38 13.22 9.89
CA SER A 250 1.76 14.53 9.66
C SER A 250 1.30 14.68 8.21
N LEU A 251 0.25 15.44 8.01
CA LEU A 251 -0.20 15.90 6.72
C LEU A 251 -0.42 17.40 6.79
N ASP A 252 0.42 18.14 6.06
CA ASP A 252 0.40 19.60 6.02
C ASP A 252 0.59 20.22 7.42
N GLY A 253 1.51 19.65 8.21
CA GLY A 253 1.84 20.11 9.57
C GLY A 253 0.82 19.74 10.65
N ALA A 254 -0.25 19.02 10.31
CA ALA A 254 -1.29 18.60 11.26
C ALA A 254 -1.38 17.08 11.37
N ALA A 255 -2.05 16.59 12.43
CA ALA A 255 -2.39 15.19 12.55
C ALA A 255 -3.37 14.80 11.43
N PRO A 256 -3.11 13.70 10.69
CA PRO A 256 -3.96 13.29 9.58
C PRO A 256 -5.36 12.89 10.03
N VAL A 257 -6.37 13.34 9.30
CA VAL A 257 -7.78 13.04 9.59
C VAL A 257 -8.10 11.57 9.34
N GLY A 258 -8.90 10.98 10.22
CA GLY A 258 -9.41 9.60 10.06
C GLY A 258 -8.44 8.52 10.55
N ILE A 259 -7.25 8.87 11.04
CA ILE A 259 -6.33 7.95 11.70
C ILE A 259 -6.57 8.04 13.20
N VAL A 260 -7.09 6.97 13.77
CA VAL A 260 -7.37 6.89 15.20
C VAL A 260 -6.30 6.07 15.92
N PRO A 261 -5.99 6.37 17.20
CA PRO A 261 -5.08 5.54 17.99
C PRO A 261 -5.57 4.11 18.10
N GLY A 262 -4.64 3.18 18.07
CA GLY A 262 -4.92 1.75 18.19
C GLY A 262 -4.37 0.94 17.02
N VAL A 263 -5.11 -0.08 16.64
CA VAL A 263 -4.69 -1.01 15.57
C VAL A 263 -4.68 -0.32 14.20
N GLY A 264 -3.58 -0.45 13.48
CA GLY A 264 -3.44 0.04 12.11
C GLY A 264 -4.45 -0.61 11.17
N GLY A 265 -5.28 0.22 10.56
CA GLY A 265 -6.33 -0.23 9.64
C GLY A 265 -6.60 0.74 8.49
N VAL A 266 -5.99 1.91 8.56
CA VAL A 266 -6.14 3.00 7.58
C VAL A 266 -4.78 3.23 6.90
N ALA A 267 -4.79 3.22 5.58
CA ALA A 267 -3.60 3.45 4.75
C ALA A 267 -3.66 4.81 4.02
N GLN A 268 -4.67 5.62 4.29
CA GLN A 268 -4.88 6.89 3.60
C GLN A 268 -5.49 7.92 4.54
N SER A 269 -5.11 9.19 4.34
CA SER A 269 -5.76 10.34 4.98
C SER A 269 -5.93 11.45 3.95
N LYS A 270 -7.13 12.02 3.87
CA LYS A 270 -7.50 13.05 2.90
C LYS A 270 -7.49 14.43 3.55
N LEU A 271 -6.81 15.37 2.91
CA LEU A 271 -6.81 16.79 3.19
C LEU A 271 -7.61 17.54 2.11
N ILE A 272 -8.58 18.33 2.52
CA ILE A 272 -9.26 19.30 1.66
C ILE A 272 -8.59 20.65 1.82
N VAL A 273 -7.95 21.13 0.77
CA VAL A 273 -7.31 22.46 0.74
C VAL A 273 -8.38 23.51 0.48
N LYS A 274 -8.40 24.57 1.32
CA LYS A 274 -9.44 25.61 1.28
C LYS A 274 -8.89 27.02 1.11
N ASP A 275 -7.58 27.19 1.23
CA ASP A 275 -6.90 28.50 1.26
C ASP A 275 -6.38 28.90 -0.11
N THR A 276 -5.45 28.15 -0.68
CA THR A 276 -4.77 28.53 -1.92
C THR A 276 -4.47 27.26 -2.75
N ALA A 277 -4.88 27.25 -4.01
CA ALA A 277 -4.47 26.23 -4.98
C ALA A 277 -2.97 26.39 -5.34
N LEU A 278 -2.37 25.31 -5.82
CA LEU A 278 -0.96 25.25 -6.22
C LEU A 278 0.05 25.61 -5.11
N ARG A 279 -0.35 25.63 -3.86
CA ARG A 279 0.59 25.75 -2.75
C ARG A 279 1.31 24.43 -2.47
N THR A 280 2.42 24.50 -1.80
CA THR A 280 3.14 23.34 -1.27
C THR A 280 2.31 22.62 -0.21
N VAL A 281 2.29 21.30 -0.27
CA VAL A 281 1.71 20.39 0.74
C VAL A 281 2.74 19.33 1.10
N VAL A 282 2.79 18.95 2.37
CA VAL A 282 3.81 18.04 2.91
C VAL A 282 3.16 16.88 3.64
N GLY A 283 3.57 15.67 3.29
CA GLY A 283 3.26 14.46 4.04
C GLY A 283 4.52 13.91 4.70
N GLU A 284 4.41 13.50 5.96
CA GLU A 284 5.52 12.90 6.70
C GLU A 284 5.11 11.61 7.36
N PHE A 285 6.00 10.62 7.34
CA PHE A 285 5.81 9.33 7.97
C PHE A 285 7.16 8.77 8.43
N ASN A 286 7.34 8.61 9.73
CA ASN A 286 8.54 7.99 10.35
C ASN A 286 9.90 8.53 9.83
N GLY A 287 9.94 9.82 9.46
CA GLY A 287 11.13 10.49 8.93
C GLY A 287 11.19 10.55 7.40
N GLU A 288 10.37 9.81 6.67
CA GLU A 288 10.16 10.04 5.24
C GLU A 288 9.32 11.30 5.03
N ARG A 289 9.73 12.15 4.10
CA ARG A 289 9.05 13.40 3.76
C ARG A 289 8.76 13.44 2.26
N VAL A 290 7.48 13.58 1.93
CA VAL A 290 7.01 13.76 0.56
C VAL A 290 6.42 15.15 0.41
N VAL A 291 6.89 15.89 -0.60
CA VAL A 291 6.48 17.27 -0.87
C VAL A 291 5.82 17.34 -2.23
N GLY A 292 4.63 17.91 -2.29
CA GLY A 292 3.86 18.06 -3.51
C GLY A 292 3.19 19.43 -3.62
N ARG A 293 2.40 19.60 -4.68
CA ARG A 293 1.62 20.80 -4.98
C ARG A 293 0.13 20.49 -4.94
N ALA A 294 -0.67 21.36 -4.38
CA ALA A 294 -2.12 21.24 -4.29
C ALA A 294 -2.79 21.59 -5.62
N TRP A 295 -2.81 20.69 -6.58
CA TRP A 295 -3.41 20.88 -7.90
C TRP A 295 -4.93 21.09 -7.80
N PRO A 296 -5.51 22.00 -8.64
CA PRO A 296 -6.92 22.38 -8.55
C PRO A 296 -7.89 21.21 -8.85
N ALA A 297 -8.78 20.91 -7.91
CA ALA A 297 -9.79 19.88 -8.10
C ALA A 297 -10.87 20.29 -9.11
N VAL A 298 -11.13 21.59 -9.26
CA VAL A 298 -12.06 22.13 -10.27
C VAL A 298 -11.62 21.82 -11.70
N ASP A 299 -10.33 21.66 -11.94
CA ASP A 299 -9.76 21.25 -13.22
C ASP A 299 -9.61 19.72 -13.35
N ASN A 300 -10.29 18.98 -12.48
CA ASN A 300 -10.25 17.52 -12.38
C ASN A 300 -8.85 16.96 -12.08
N HIS A 301 -8.13 17.59 -11.15
CA HIS A 301 -6.83 17.14 -10.65
C HIS A 301 -6.95 16.58 -9.22
N LEU A 302 -6.18 15.55 -8.92
CA LEU A 302 -6.08 14.92 -7.60
C LEU A 302 -4.61 14.64 -7.25
N VAL A 303 -4.25 14.84 -5.98
CA VAL A 303 -2.88 14.72 -5.50
C VAL A 303 -2.74 13.57 -4.52
N LEU A 304 -1.74 12.74 -4.73
CA LEU A 304 -1.31 11.69 -3.81
C LEU A 304 0.11 12.01 -3.31
N LEU A 305 0.29 12.09 -2.00
CA LEU A 305 1.59 12.05 -1.35
C LEU A 305 1.83 10.59 -0.92
N GLU A 306 2.64 9.87 -1.67
CA GLU A 306 2.78 8.42 -1.50
C GLU A 306 4.06 8.08 -0.75
N ILE A 307 3.90 7.48 0.43
CA ILE A 307 4.96 7.03 1.31
C ILE A 307 5.49 5.68 0.85
N HIS A 308 6.80 5.51 0.84
CA HIS A 308 7.49 4.27 0.46
C HIS A 308 7.67 3.29 1.62
N GLN A 309 7.81 3.81 2.86
CA GLN A 309 8.04 3.03 4.09
C GLN A 309 6.79 2.32 4.61
#